data_14d814b715105578622dde65ff8fcba5
#
_entry.id   14d814b715105578622dde65ff8fcba5
#
_cell.length_a   1.000
_cell.length_b   1.000
_cell.length_c   1.000
_cell.angle_alpha   90.00
_cell.angle_beta   90.00
_cell.angle_gamma   90.00
#
_symmetry.space_group_name_H-M   'P 1'
#
loop_
_entity.id
_entity.type
_entity.pdbx_description
1 polymer ?
#
loop_
_entity_poly.entity_id
_entity_poly.type
_entity_poly.pdbx_seq_one_letter_code
_entity_poly.pdbx_strand_id
1 'polypeptide(L)'
;MKLHQALEALLAGQTLPRALMLDVMREIMGGEATPAQVAGFLIALRMKGEAPEEIAAAAQVMREKSRPLQVEPALRERLVDTCGTGGDGAGLFNVSTASALLLAALGVPVAKHGNRSVSSSSGSADVLAAAGIALDLEPEQSLAQLRAHNFTFLFAPQYHPAMKHAIGPRRELATRTVFNCSAR
;
A
#
# COMPACT_ATOMS: atom_id res chain seq x y z
N MET A 1 -0.91 -2.13 -26.36
CA MET A 1 -1.04 -2.08 -24.89
C MET A 1 -0.08 -3.09 -24.28
N LYS A 2 0.77 -2.66 -23.39
CA LYS A 2 1.76 -3.50 -22.69
C LYS A 2 1.08 -4.56 -21.80
N LEU A 3 -0.07 -4.23 -21.26
CA LEU A 3 -0.86 -5.14 -20.44
C LEU A 3 -1.30 -6.41 -21.19
N HIS A 4 -1.68 -6.31 -22.48
CA HIS A 4 -2.01 -7.50 -23.28
C HIS A 4 -0.78 -8.40 -23.49
N GLN A 5 0.37 -7.81 -23.82
CA GLN A 5 1.63 -8.55 -23.94
C GLN A 5 2.01 -9.26 -22.63
N ALA A 6 1.81 -8.59 -21.51
CA ALA A 6 2.08 -9.19 -20.19
C ALA A 6 1.12 -10.35 -19.87
N LEU A 7 -0.17 -10.22 -20.23
CA LEU A 7 -1.15 -11.28 -20.05
C LEU A 7 -0.76 -12.55 -20.81
N GLU A 8 -0.37 -12.42 -22.09
CA GLU A 8 0.08 -13.56 -22.89
C GLU A 8 1.30 -14.25 -22.27
N ALA A 9 2.28 -13.48 -21.78
CA ALA A 9 3.46 -14.03 -21.12
C ALA A 9 3.09 -14.76 -19.81
N LEU A 10 2.20 -14.17 -19.00
CA LEU A 10 1.74 -14.78 -17.75
C LEU A 10 0.94 -16.06 -17.97
N LEU A 11 0.07 -16.10 -18.99
CA LEU A 11 -0.67 -17.29 -19.37
C LEU A 11 0.24 -18.42 -19.87
N ALA A 12 1.39 -18.07 -20.46
CA ALA A 12 2.45 -19.01 -20.80
C ALA A 12 3.36 -19.40 -19.61
N GLY A 13 3.05 -18.96 -18.38
CA GLY A 13 3.83 -19.24 -17.17
C GLY A 13 5.15 -18.49 -17.09
N GLN A 14 5.35 -17.44 -17.90
CA GLN A 14 6.61 -16.71 -17.98
C GLN A 14 6.67 -15.57 -16.94
N THR A 15 7.85 -15.39 -16.36
CA THR A 15 8.15 -14.20 -15.54
C THR A 15 8.26 -12.97 -16.43
N LEU A 16 7.62 -11.88 -16.01
CA LEU A 16 7.67 -10.63 -16.78
C LEU A 16 9.04 -9.96 -16.62
N PRO A 17 9.67 -9.53 -17.73
CA PRO A 17 10.81 -8.64 -17.63
C PRO A 17 10.46 -7.38 -16.84
N ARG A 18 11.41 -6.90 -16.01
CA ARG A 18 11.21 -5.72 -15.15
C ARG A 18 10.64 -4.51 -15.90
N ALA A 19 11.13 -4.24 -17.10
CA ALA A 19 10.65 -3.12 -17.92
C ALA A 19 9.17 -3.26 -18.29
N LEU A 20 8.75 -4.47 -18.71
CA LEU A 20 7.35 -4.75 -19.04
C LEU A 20 6.46 -4.63 -17.80
N MET A 21 6.89 -5.13 -16.65
CA MET A 21 6.15 -5.01 -15.38
C MET A 21 5.98 -3.55 -14.97
N LEU A 22 7.03 -2.71 -15.09
CA LEU A 22 6.93 -1.26 -14.83
C LEU A 22 5.90 -0.58 -15.74
N ASP A 23 5.95 -0.89 -17.04
CA ASP A 23 5.03 -0.29 -18.02
C ASP A 23 3.58 -0.67 -17.73
N VAL A 24 3.32 -1.96 -17.45
CA VAL A 24 1.98 -2.45 -17.10
C VAL A 24 1.46 -1.81 -15.81
N MET A 25 2.29 -1.72 -14.79
CA MET A 25 1.90 -1.06 -13.54
C MET A 25 1.58 0.42 -13.74
N ARG A 26 2.34 1.13 -14.61
CA ARG A 26 2.06 2.52 -14.97
C ARG A 26 0.75 2.65 -15.73
N GLU A 27 0.46 1.75 -16.68
CA GLU A 27 -0.80 1.67 -17.43
C GLU A 27 -2.00 1.47 -16.48
N ILE A 28 -1.89 0.52 -15.52
CA ILE A 28 -2.93 0.27 -14.50
C ILE A 28 -3.11 1.50 -13.58
N MET A 29 -2.01 1.99 -13.00
CA MET A 29 -2.04 3.11 -12.05
C MET A 29 -2.34 4.46 -12.72
N GLY A 30 -2.20 4.55 -14.04
CA GLY A 30 -2.63 5.68 -14.87
C GLY A 30 -4.12 5.67 -15.20
N GLY A 31 -4.80 4.53 -14.99
CA GLY A 31 -6.21 4.36 -15.33
C GLY A 31 -6.47 4.08 -16.81
N GLU A 32 -5.45 3.63 -17.54
CA GLU A 32 -5.54 3.29 -18.96
C GLU A 32 -6.11 1.88 -19.19
N ALA A 33 -6.03 1.01 -18.17
CA ALA A 33 -6.53 -0.35 -18.19
C ALA A 33 -7.99 -0.42 -17.71
N THR A 34 -8.80 -1.25 -18.38
CA THR A 34 -10.17 -1.51 -17.92
C THR A 34 -10.18 -2.37 -16.64
N PRO A 35 -11.26 -2.34 -15.82
CA PRO A 35 -11.39 -3.19 -14.64
C PRO A 35 -11.18 -4.68 -14.94
N ALA A 36 -11.70 -5.18 -16.08
CA ALA A 36 -11.53 -6.57 -16.49
C ALA A 36 -10.06 -6.91 -16.82
N GLN A 37 -9.35 -6.00 -17.47
CA GLN A 37 -7.93 -6.17 -17.76
C GLN A 37 -7.09 -6.17 -16.48
N VAL A 38 -7.37 -5.27 -15.54
CA VAL A 38 -6.69 -5.23 -14.23
C VAL A 38 -6.94 -6.54 -13.47
N ALA A 39 -8.19 -7.01 -13.40
CA ALA A 39 -8.53 -8.25 -12.72
C ALA A 39 -7.82 -9.45 -13.36
N GLY A 40 -7.88 -9.58 -14.68
CA GLY A 40 -7.19 -10.65 -15.42
C GLY A 40 -5.69 -10.67 -15.18
N PHE A 41 -5.04 -9.51 -15.22
CA PHE A 41 -3.61 -9.39 -14.95
C PHE A 41 -3.26 -9.80 -13.52
N LEU A 42 -4.00 -9.32 -12.52
CA LEU A 42 -3.74 -9.64 -11.10
C LEU A 42 -3.88 -11.13 -10.82
N ILE A 43 -4.89 -11.78 -11.40
CA ILE A 43 -5.10 -13.23 -11.22
C ILE A 43 -4.05 -14.03 -11.97
N ALA A 44 -3.73 -13.70 -13.23
CA ALA A 44 -2.70 -14.40 -14.00
C ALA A 44 -1.34 -14.32 -13.31
N LEU A 45 -0.94 -13.13 -12.82
CA LEU A 45 0.30 -12.94 -12.09
C LEU A 45 0.33 -13.78 -10.80
N ARG A 46 -0.77 -13.80 -10.04
CA ARG A 46 -0.88 -14.60 -8.82
C ARG A 46 -0.85 -16.11 -9.11
N MET A 47 -1.53 -16.57 -10.16
CA MET A 47 -1.54 -18.00 -10.52
C MET A 47 -0.16 -18.48 -10.95
N LYS A 48 0.59 -17.67 -11.67
CA LYS A 48 1.99 -17.95 -12.01
C LYS A 48 2.89 -17.96 -10.75
N GLY A 49 2.57 -17.14 -9.77
CA GLY A 49 3.43 -16.80 -8.63
C GLY A 49 4.31 -15.59 -8.95
N GLU A 50 4.25 -14.58 -8.09
CA GLU A 50 5.00 -13.34 -8.26
C GLU A 50 6.50 -13.54 -8.03
N ALA A 51 7.33 -13.18 -9.00
CA ALA A 51 8.77 -13.16 -8.84
C ALA A 51 9.24 -11.92 -8.06
N PRO A 52 10.36 -11.98 -7.33
CA PRO A 52 10.88 -10.82 -6.58
C PRO A 52 11.06 -9.56 -7.42
N GLU A 53 11.51 -9.70 -8.67
CA GLU A 53 11.71 -8.60 -9.61
C GLU A 53 10.39 -7.95 -10.03
N GLU A 54 9.33 -8.73 -10.18
CA GLU A 54 7.98 -8.25 -10.49
C GLU A 54 7.39 -7.47 -9.30
N ILE A 55 7.57 -7.99 -8.07
CA ILE A 55 7.16 -7.30 -6.84
C ILE A 55 7.93 -5.98 -6.70
N ALA A 56 9.23 -6.00 -6.92
CA ALA A 56 10.07 -4.80 -6.83
C ALA A 56 9.67 -3.73 -7.86
N ALA A 57 9.35 -4.14 -9.10
CA ALA A 57 8.86 -3.24 -10.14
C ALA A 57 7.50 -2.64 -9.78
N ALA A 58 6.56 -3.45 -9.27
CA ALA A 58 5.27 -2.98 -8.79
C ALA A 58 5.42 -1.96 -7.66
N ALA A 59 6.24 -2.26 -6.66
CA ALA A 59 6.52 -1.37 -5.54
C ALA A 59 7.15 -0.05 -5.99
N GLN A 60 8.04 -0.09 -6.98
CA GLN A 60 8.62 1.12 -7.56
C GLN A 60 7.55 2.03 -8.15
N VAL A 61 6.64 1.52 -8.99
CA VAL A 61 5.59 2.34 -9.61
C VAL A 61 4.61 2.87 -8.54
N MET A 62 4.29 2.07 -7.53
CA MET A 62 3.47 2.53 -6.41
C MET A 62 4.12 3.73 -5.69
N ARG A 63 5.43 3.70 -5.46
CA ARG A 63 6.18 4.83 -4.87
C ARG A 63 6.22 6.04 -5.81
N GLU A 64 6.46 5.84 -7.11
CA GLU A 64 6.43 6.93 -8.12
C GLU A 64 5.09 7.67 -8.15
N LYS A 65 3.99 6.96 -7.86
CA LYS A 65 2.62 7.49 -7.89
C LYS A 65 2.09 7.89 -6.51
N SER A 66 2.85 7.67 -5.45
CA SER A 66 2.45 8.08 -4.09
C SER A 66 2.68 9.57 -3.85
N ARG A 67 1.94 10.13 -2.88
CA ARG A 67 2.19 11.47 -2.34
C ARG A 67 3.32 11.38 -1.31
N PRO A 68 4.44 12.08 -1.50
CA PRO A 68 5.55 12.01 -0.55
C PRO A 68 5.23 12.80 0.74
N LEU A 69 5.66 12.28 1.87
CA LEU A 69 5.78 13.05 3.10
C LEU A 69 7.20 13.66 3.13
N GLN A 70 7.29 14.98 3.04
CA GLN A 70 8.57 15.72 3.02
C GLN A 70 9.16 15.82 4.43
N VAL A 71 9.96 14.82 4.81
CA VAL A 71 10.57 14.73 6.15
C VAL A 71 12.02 15.15 6.08
N GLU A 72 12.48 15.97 7.03
CA GLU A 72 13.86 16.39 7.15
C GLU A 72 14.81 15.19 7.37
N PRO A 73 16.06 15.23 6.85
CA PRO A 73 17.00 14.11 6.95
C PRO A 73 17.16 13.57 8.38
N ALA A 74 17.36 14.41 9.35
CA ALA A 74 17.56 14.01 10.75
C ALA A 74 16.33 13.30 11.38
N LEU A 75 15.11 13.71 11.01
CA LEU A 75 13.89 13.04 11.43
C LEU A 75 13.68 11.75 10.64
N ARG A 76 13.98 11.75 9.34
CA ARG A 76 13.84 10.59 8.46
C ARG A 76 14.69 9.39 8.90
N GLU A 77 15.91 9.62 9.37
CA GLU A 77 16.82 8.56 9.86
C GLU A 77 16.26 7.83 11.08
N ARG A 78 15.41 8.49 11.86
CA ARG A 78 14.80 7.94 13.09
C ARG A 78 13.37 7.48 12.89
N LEU A 79 12.77 7.79 11.71
CA LEU A 79 11.36 7.52 11.44
C LEU A 79 11.09 6.02 11.31
N VAL A 80 10.05 5.56 11.98
CA VAL A 80 9.64 4.16 12.00
C VAL A 80 8.23 4.04 11.42
N ASP A 81 7.98 2.96 10.68
CA ASP A 81 6.63 2.47 10.38
C ASP A 81 6.46 1.07 10.98
N THR A 82 5.33 0.84 11.62
CA THR A 82 4.97 -0.45 12.23
C THR A 82 3.97 -1.23 11.40
N CYS A 83 3.73 -0.86 10.14
CA CYS A 83 2.72 -1.54 9.34
C CYS A 83 3.10 -3.01 9.07
N GLY A 84 2.11 -3.89 9.21
CA GLY A 84 2.20 -5.28 8.81
C GLY A 84 1.65 -5.51 7.40
N THR A 85 1.73 -6.76 6.87
CA THR A 85 1.16 -7.14 5.57
C THR A 85 -0.37 -7.00 5.52
N GLY A 86 -1.02 -7.11 6.69
CA GLY A 86 -2.46 -7.23 6.79
C GLY A 86 -3.00 -8.54 6.19
N GLY A 87 -4.26 -8.85 6.49
CA GLY A 87 -4.96 -9.97 5.88
C GLY A 87 -4.37 -11.36 6.21
N ASP A 88 -3.72 -11.51 7.35
CA ASP A 88 -3.13 -12.78 7.81
C ASP A 88 -4.15 -13.70 8.51
N GLY A 89 -5.36 -13.19 8.79
CA GLY A 89 -6.42 -13.96 9.46
C GLY A 89 -6.12 -14.32 10.92
N ALA A 90 -5.09 -13.73 11.53
CA ALA A 90 -4.63 -14.10 12.87
C ALA A 90 -5.60 -13.76 14.01
N GLY A 91 -6.63 -12.95 13.75
CA GLY A 91 -7.65 -12.59 14.75
C GLY A 91 -7.12 -11.85 15.97
N LEU A 92 -5.93 -11.28 15.87
CA LEU A 92 -5.29 -10.54 16.95
C LEU A 92 -5.84 -9.09 17.02
N PHE A 93 -5.70 -8.47 18.19
CA PHE A 93 -5.93 -7.02 18.30
C PHE A 93 -4.92 -6.24 17.43
N ASN A 94 -5.16 -4.95 17.22
CA ASN A 94 -4.32 -4.10 16.35
C ASN A 94 -2.91 -3.87 16.93
N VAL A 95 -2.10 -4.95 17.02
CA VAL A 95 -0.75 -4.95 17.62
C VAL A 95 0.11 -3.85 17.02
N SER A 96 0.15 -3.74 15.69
CA SER A 96 0.97 -2.72 15.02
C SER A 96 0.54 -1.29 15.36
N THR A 97 -0.75 -1.05 15.63
CA THR A 97 -1.25 0.26 16.05
C THR A 97 -0.87 0.55 17.49
N ALA A 98 -1.03 -0.42 18.38
CA ALA A 98 -0.62 -0.29 19.78
C ALA A 98 0.90 -0.05 19.91
N SER A 99 1.71 -0.80 19.15
CA SER A 99 3.17 -0.60 19.09
C SER A 99 3.54 0.79 18.58
N ALA A 100 2.83 1.31 17.55
CA ALA A 100 3.07 2.65 17.03
C ALA A 100 2.86 3.74 18.09
N LEU A 101 1.74 3.66 18.82
CA LEU A 101 1.41 4.61 19.88
C LEU A 101 2.38 4.53 21.04
N LEU A 102 2.79 3.32 21.42
CA LEU A 102 3.78 3.11 22.49
C LEU A 102 5.15 3.68 22.09
N LEU A 103 5.63 3.42 20.90
CA LEU A 103 6.89 3.97 20.39
C LEU A 103 6.86 5.49 20.35
N ALA A 104 5.76 6.08 19.89
CA ALA A 104 5.59 7.54 19.89
C ALA A 104 5.64 8.14 21.31
N ALA A 105 4.99 7.49 22.27
CA ALA A 105 5.03 7.88 23.69
C ALA A 105 6.43 7.79 24.29
N LEU A 106 7.28 6.88 23.78
CA LEU A 106 8.69 6.75 24.17
C LEU A 106 9.63 7.71 23.40
N GLY A 107 9.08 8.63 22.58
CA GLY A 107 9.86 9.64 21.86
C GLY A 107 10.43 9.15 20.52
N VAL A 108 10.02 7.97 20.03
CA VAL A 108 10.38 7.48 18.69
C VAL A 108 9.40 8.05 17.67
N PRO A 109 9.86 8.74 16.63
CA PRO A 109 8.96 9.26 15.60
C PRO A 109 8.38 8.12 14.76
N VAL A 110 7.05 8.07 14.65
CA VAL A 110 6.30 7.03 13.91
C VAL A 110 5.39 7.66 12.86
N ALA A 111 5.62 7.33 11.60
CA ALA A 111 4.69 7.59 10.51
C ALA A 111 4.03 6.28 10.11
N LYS A 112 2.89 5.97 10.74
CA LYS A 112 2.23 4.70 10.54
C LYS A 112 1.38 4.71 9.29
N HIS A 113 1.76 3.91 8.28
CA HIS A 113 0.90 3.64 7.14
C HIS A 113 -0.19 2.63 7.48
N GLY A 114 -1.41 2.87 7.02
CA GLY A 114 -2.52 1.96 7.29
C GLY A 114 -3.80 2.28 6.54
N ASN A 115 -4.80 1.41 6.72
CA ASN A 115 -6.09 1.52 6.06
C ASN A 115 -7.22 1.10 7.02
N ARG A 116 -8.47 1.30 6.57
CA ARG A 116 -9.64 0.65 7.17
C ARG A 116 -9.58 -0.86 6.93
N SER A 117 -10.25 -1.61 7.78
CA SER A 117 -10.35 -3.05 7.59
C SER A 117 -11.12 -3.40 6.32
N VAL A 118 -10.65 -4.46 5.63
CA VAL A 118 -11.38 -5.09 4.51
C VAL A 118 -11.84 -6.50 4.88
N SER A 119 -11.10 -7.19 5.75
CA SER A 119 -11.33 -8.60 6.09
C SER A 119 -11.40 -8.89 7.59
N SER A 120 -11.08 -7.93 8.45
CA SER A 120 -11.17 -8.05 9.91
C SER A 120 -12.25 -7.12 10.47
N SER A 121 -12.63 -7.32 11.72
CA SER A 121 -13.64 -6.53 12.43
C SER A 121 -13.22 -5.07 12.63
N SER A 122 -11.91 -4.77 12.65
CA SER A 122 -11.38 -3.43 12.88
C SER A 122 -9.99 -3.27 12.28
N GLY A 123 -9.78 -2.27 11.43
CA GLY A 123 -8.47 -1.88 10.89
C GLY A 123 -7.79 -0.83 11.76
N SER A 124 -6.53 -0.50 11.43
CA SER A 124 -5.76 0.54 12.13
C SER A 124 -6.45 1.91 12.09
N ALA A 125 -7.00 2.28 10.93
CA ALA A 125 -7.73 3.53 10.78
C ALA A 125 -8.98 3.58 11.65
N ASP A 126 -9.71 2.46 11.80
CA ASP A 126 -10.94 2.41 12.59
C ASP A 126 -10.65 2.64 14.07
N VAL A 127 -9.60 2.02 14.61
CA VAL A 127 -9.16 2.21 16.00
C VAL A 127 -8.70 3.64 16.25
N LEU A 128 -7.89 4.21 15.36
CA LEU A 128 -7.37 5.57 15.52
C LEU A 128 -8.48 6.62 15.42
N ALA A 129 -9.44 6.44 14.50
CA ALA A 129 -10.62 7.30 14.41
C ALA A 129 -11.47 7.24 15.69
N ALA A 130 -11.70 6.04 16.24
CA ALA A 130 -12.42 5.87 17.50
C ALA A 130 -11.68 6.51 18.69
N ALA A 131 -10.34 6.58 18.64
CA ALA A 131 -9.51 7.30 19.61
C ALA A 131 -9.46 8.83 19.36
N GLY A 132 -10.19 9.36 18.38
CA GLY A 132 -10.21 10.80 18.07
C GLY A 132 -9.01 11.30 17.27
N ILE A 133 -8.18 10.40 16.71
CA ILE A 133 -7.03 10.79 15.91
C ILE A 133 -7.49 11.07 14.47
N ALA A 134 -7.14 12.25 13.96
CA ALA A 134 -7.47 12.65 12.60
C ALA A 134 -6.74 11.77 11.57
N LEU A 135 -7.47 11.27 10.57
CA LEU A 135 -6.94 10.39 9.53
C LEU A 135 -6.72 11.10 8.20
N ASP A 136 -7.60 12.07 7.88
CA ASP A 136 -7.64 12.75 6.59
C ASP A 136 -6.79 14.04 6.62
N LEU A 137 -5.50 13.87 6.93
CA LEU A 137 -4.56 14.98 7.02
C LEU A 137 -3.79 15.13 5.71
N GLU A 138 -3.69 16.37 5.22
CA GLU A 138 -2.77 16.68 4.12
C GLU A 138 -1.31 16.47 4.58
N PRO A 139 -0.36 16.22 3.65
CA PRO A 139 1.03 15.91 4.00
C PRO A 139 1.68 16.90 4.97
N GLU A 140 1.40 18.18 4.83
CA GLU A 140 1.91 19.26 5.70
C GLU A 140 1.36 19.13 7.12
N GLN A 141 0.07 18.80 7.25
CA GLN A 141 -0.59 18.58 8.54
C GLN A 141 -0.08 17.29 9.19
N SER A 142 0.14 16.22 8.41
CA SER A 142 0.73 14.97 8.87
C SER A 142 2.15 15.21 9.41
N LEU A 143 2.94 16.03 8.74
CA LEU A 143 4.28 16.39 9.19
C LEU A 143 4.24 17.23 10.48
N ALA A 144 3.31 18.18 10.59
CA ALA A 144 3.12 18.96 11.80
C ALA A 144 2.71 18.07 12.98
N GLN A 145 1.79 17.13 12.76
CA GLN A 145 1.37 16.16 13.77
C GLN A 145 2.54 15.27 14.21
N LEU A 146 3.35 14.77 13.28
CA LEU A 146 4.54 13.95 13.55
C LEU A 146 5.54 14.70 14.44
N ARG A 147 5.80 15.98 14.13
CA ARG A 147 6.72 16.83 14.92
C ARG A 147 6.21 17.13 16.33
N ALA A 148 4.90 17.35 16.46
CA ALA A 148 4.29 17.70 17.74
C ALA A 148 4.13 16.50 18.69
N HIS A 149 3.87 15.31 18.14
CA HIS A 149 3.44 14.14 18.91
C HIS A 149 4.28 12.89 18.70
N ASN A 150 5.36 12.95 17.91
CA ASN A 150 6.12 11.77 17.45
C ASN A 150 5.25 10.72 16.74
N PHE A 151 4.06 11.09 16.31
CA PHE A 151 3.12 10.18 15.65
C PHE A 151 2.36 10.89 14.54
N THR A 152 2.19 10.19 13.43
CA THR A 152 1.20 10.53 12.40
C THR A 152 0.67 9.27 11.73
N PHE A 153 -0.56 9.35 11.22
CA PHE A 153 -1.17 8.26 10.47
C PHE A 153 -1.24 8.61 8.98
N LEU A 154 -0.61 7.78 8.16
CA LEU A 154 -0.62 7.92 6.71
C LEU A 154 -1.74 7.05 6.14
N PHE A 155 -2.91 7.65 5.91
CA PHE A 155 -4.07 6.94 5.42
C PHE A 155 -3.87 6.52 3.95
N ALA A 156 -3.79 5.22 3.69
CA ALA A 156 -3.41 4.66 2.39
C ALA A 156 -4.15 5.25 1.18
N PRO A 157 -5.48 5.46 1.18
CA PRO A 157 -6.19 6.08 0.06
C PRO A 157 -5.71 7.49 -0.27
N GLN A 158 -5.27 8.26 0.71
CA GLN A 158 -4.81 9.62 0.54
C GLN A 158 -3.38 9.69 0.01
N TYR A 159 -2.52 8.77 0.48
CA TYR A 159 -1.11 8.71 0.07
C TYR A 159 -0.88 7.93 -1.23
N HIS A 160 -1.83 7.09 -1.65
CA HIS A 160 -1.79 6.33 -2.89
C HIS A 160 -3.03 6.58 -3.76
N PRO A 161 -3.26 7.83 -4.23
CA PRO A 161 -4.47 8.18 -4.97
C PRO A 161 -4.65 7.39 -6.28
N ALA A 162 -3.55 6.95 -6.91
CA ALA A 162 -3.58 6.14 -8.12
C ALA A 162 -4.17 4.73 -7.90
N MET A 163 -4.21 4.24 -6.65
CA MET A 163 -4.86 2.96 -6.32
C MET A 163 -6.36 2.94 -6.61
N LYS A 164 -7.01 4.09 -6.78
CA LYS A 164 -8.42 4.18 -7.18
C LYS A 164 -8.74 3.37 -8.43
N HIS A 165 -7.79 3.23 -9.36
CA HIS A 165 -7.95 2.47 -10.59
C HIS A 165 -7.88 0.95 -10.42
N ALA A 166 -7.32 0.47 -9.30
CA ALA A 166 -7.21 -0.96 -8.99
C ALA A 166 -8.16 -1.42 -7.87
N ILE A 167 -8.79 -0.49 -7.14
CA ILE A 167 -9.55 -0.82 -5.92
C ILE A 167 -10.85 -1.59 -6.23
N GLY A 168 -11.55 -1.26 -7.34
CA GLY A 168 -12.74 -1.97 -7.80
C GLY A 168 -12.43 -3.45 -8.07
N PRO A 169 -11.56 -3.74 -9.05
CA PRO A 169 -11.14 -5.12 -9.34
C PRO A 169 -10.65 -5.89 -8.12
N ARG A 170 -9.84 -5.29 -7.26
CA ARG A 170 -9.33 -5.94 -6.03
C ARG A 170 -10.43 -6.30 -5.05
N ARG A 171 -11.46 -5.43 -4.90
CA ARG A 171 -12.61 -5.69 -4.02
C ARG A 171 -13.45 -6.84 -4.54
N GLU A 172 -13.71 -6.87 -5.84
CA GLU A 172 -14.50 -7.93 -6.49
C GLU A 172 -13.78 -9.27 -6.46
N LEU A 173 -12.46 -9.29 -6.68
CA LEU A 173 -11.66 -10.51 -6.61
C LEU A 173 -11.55 -11.08 -5.18
N ALA A 174 -11.71 -10.27 -4.15
CA ALA A 174 -11.65 -10.64 -2.73
C ALA A 174 -10.45 -11.54 -2.37
N THR A 175 -9.33 -11.37 -3.07
CA THR A 175 -8.12 -12.18 -2.89
C THR A 175 -6.86 -11.34 -2.78
N ARG A 176 -5.78 -11.91 -2.23
CA ARG A 176 -4.47 -11.25 -2.17
C ARG A 176 -3.88 -11.14 -3.59
N THR A 177 -3.22 -10.04 -3.86
CA THR A 177 -2.58 -9.74 -5.16
C THR A 177 -1.21 -9.10 -4.92
N VAL A 178 -0.45 -8.84 -5.98
CA VAL A 178 0.84 -8.14 -5.91
C VAL A 178 0.77 -6.83 -5.10
N PHE A 179 -0.35 -6.14 -5.08
CA PHE A 179 -0.56 -4.94 -4.27
C PHE A 179 -0.49 -5.17 -2.75
N ASN A 180 -0.67 -6.40 -2.27
CA ASN A 180 -0.48 -6.73 -0.86
C ASN A 180 1.00 -7.00 -0.52
N CYS A 181 1.80 -7.35 -1.53
CA CYS A 181 3.24 -7.61 -1.37
C CYS A 181 4.06 -6.33 -1.56
N SER A 182 3.62 -5.42 -2.45
CA SER A 182 4.34 -4.21 -2.87
C SER A 182 4.01 -2.95 -2.05
N ALA A 183 3.06 -3.02 -1.14
CA ALA A 183 2.62 -1.90 -0.30
C ALA A 183 3.54 -1.63 0.91
N ARG A 184 4.78 -2.14 0.88
CA ARG A 184 5.79 -1.95 1.93
C ARG A 184 7.01 -1.21 1.46
#